data_f07044af4d720dbd6c8fcb4dcf93ce4a
#
_entry.id   f07044af4d720dbd6c8fcb4dcf93ce4a
#
_cell.length_a   1.000
_cell.length_b   1.000
_cell.length_c   1.000
_cell.angle_alpha   90.00
_cell.angle_beta   90.00
_cell.angle_gamma   90.00
#
_symmetry.space_group_name_H-M   'P 1'
#
loop_
_entity.id
_entity.type
_entity.pdbx_description
1 polymer ?
#
loop_
_entity_poly.entity_id
_entity_poly.type
_entity_poly.pdbx_seq_one_letter_code
_entity_poly.pdbx_strand_id
1 'polypeptide(L)'
;GVGAFDLIDDDKVCLTNLNRQIIATRKTVGKYKVDVMKERMLEINPDVNVRIHKCFFLPENADEFPFDEYDYVVDAVDTVTAKIELVMKSQAMNVPIISSMGAGNKLDPSAFRVADIYKTKMCPLAKVMRRELKKRGVKKLKVVYSEEQPTRPIEDMSISCRTCLLYTSDAAD
;
A
#
# COMPACT_ATOMS: atom_id res chain seq x y z
N GLY A 1 16.88 4.58 -14.15
CA GLY A 1 15.61 4.22 -13.52
C GLY A 1 15.74 2.95 -12.67
N VAL A 2 14.65 2.46 -12.12
CA VAL A 2 14.62 1.18 -11.40
C VAL A 2 14.68 0.05 -12.43
N GLY A 3 15.58 -0.92 -12.21
CA GLY A 3 15.83 -2.02 -13.18
C GLY A 3 14.99 -3.27 -12.91
N ALA A 4 14.49 -3.45 -11.69
CA ALA A 4 13.70 -4.63 -11.33
C ALA A 4 12.59 -4.28 -10.33
N PHE A 5 11.47 -5.00 -10.40
CA PHE A 5 10.34 -4.88 -9.49
C PHE A 5 9.78 -6.25 -9.12
N ASP A 6 9.39 -6.39 -7.87
CA ASP A 6 8.50 -7.43 -7.39
C ASP A 6 7.15 -6.78 -7.05
N LEU A 7 6.08 -7.20 -7.73
CA LEU A 7 4.73 -6.72 -7.52
C LEU A 7 3.91 -7.79 -6.80
N ILE A 8 3.37 -7.44 -5.65
CA ILE A 8 2.61 -8.35 -4.79
C ILE A 8 1.21 -7.77 -4.58
N ASP A 9 0.20 -8.39 -5.13
CA ASP A 9 -1.22 -8.02 -4.98
C ASP A 9 -2.08 -9.18 -5.50
N ASP A 10 -3.10 -9.61 -4.78
CA ASP A 10 -4.02 -10.67 -5.21
C ASP A 10 -5.28 -10.14 -5.88
N ASP A 11 -5.49 -8.84 -5.83
CA ASP A 11 -6.69 -8.19 -6.33
C ASP A 11 -6.76 -8.14 -7.85
N LYS A 12 -8.00 -8.13 -8.33
CA LYS A 12 -8.34 -7.75 -9.70
C LYS A 12 -8.77 -6.29 -9.77
N VAL A 13 -8.55 -5.68 -10.94
CA VAL A 13 -9.06 -4.33 -11.21
C VAL A 13 -10.59 -4.37 -11.14
N CYS A 14 -11.16 -3.53 -10.28
CA CYS A 14 -12.60 -3.36 -10.10
C CYS A 14 -13.06 -2.05 -10.78
N LEU A 15 -14.33 -2.01 -11.19
CA LEU A 15 -14.92 -0.82 -11.81
C LEU A 15 -14.78 0.42 -10.92
N THR A 16 -14.90 0.26 -9.62
CA THR A 16 -14.75 1.33 -8.63
C THR A 16 -13.31 1.81 -8.46
N ASN A 17 -12.31 1.12 -9.02
CA ASN A 17 -10.92 1.60 -9.02
C ASN A 17 -10.64 2.69 -10.06
N LEU A 18 -11.53 2.87 -11.06
CA LEU A 18 -11.35 3.82 -12.16
C LEU A 18 -11.18 5.27 -11.70
N ASN A 19 -11.70 5.59 -10.54
CA ASN A 19 -11.65 6.95 -10.00
C ASN A 19 -10.28 7.38 -9.47
N ARG A 20 -9.35 6.43 -9.21
CA ARG A 20 -8.08 6.75 -8.55
C ARG A 20 -6.88 5.91 -8.97
N GLN A 21 -7.07 4.71 -9.54
CA GLN A 21 -5.96 3.83 -9.90
C GLN A 21 -5.61 3.99 -11.38
N ILE A 22 -4.36 4.37 -11.66
CA ILE A 22 -3.88 4.64 -13.03
C ILE A 22 -3.94 3.42 -13.95
N ILE A 23 -3.90 2.20 -13.40
CA ILE A 23 -4.02 0.95 -14.15
C ILE A 23 -5.47 0.55 -14.43
N ALA A 24 -6.43 1.19 -13.74
CA ALA A 24 -7.83 0.85 -13.84
C ALA A 24 -8.47 1.60 -15.02
N THR A 25 -8.87 0.85 -16.02
CA THR A 25 -9.63 1.30 -17.18
C THR A 25 -10.75 0.30 -17.47
N ARG A 26 -11.74 0.68 -18.28
CA ARG A 26 -12.80 -0.26 -18.70
C ARG A 26 -12.22 -1.52 -19.38
N LYS A 27 -11.05 -1.42 -20.04
CA LYS A 27 -10.40 -2.56 -20.70
C LYS A 27 -9.66 -3.48 -19.75
N THR A 28 -9.31 -2.99 -18.55
CA THR A 28 -8.52 -3.73 -17.57
C THR A 28 -9.36 -4.30 -16.43
N VAL A 29 -10.63 -3.90 -16.28
CA VAL A 29 -11.56 -4.46 -15.28
C VAL A 29 -11.60 -5.99 -15.38
N GLY A 30 -11.45 -6.67 -14.23
CA GLY A 30 -11.42 -8.13 -14.12
C GLY A 30 -10.03 -8.77 -14.29
N LYS A 31 -9.04 -8.07 -14.81
CA LYS A 31 -7.65 -8.55 -14.86
C LYS A 31 -6.96 -8.35 -13.50
N TYR A 32 -5.96 -9.18 -13.18
CA TYR A 32 -5.17 -8.96 -11.96
C TYR A 32 -4.39 -7.65 -12.02
N LYS A 33 -4.37 -6.92 -10.93
CA LYS A 33 -3.66 -5.63 -10.85
C LYS A 33 -2.17 -5.75 -11.17
N VAL A 34 -1.52 -6.81 -10.69
CA VAL A 34 -0.09 -7.07 -10.96
C VAL A 34 0.19 -7.35 -12.44
N ASP A 35 -0.72 -8.03 -13.16
CA ASP A 35 -0.58 -8.27 -14.60
C ASP A 35 -0.64 -6.94 -15.36
N VAL A 36 -1.66 -6.12 -15.07
CA VAL A 36 -1.88 -4.83 -15.74
C VAL A 36 -0.73 -3.85 -15.45
N MET A 37 -0.24 -3.86 -14.20
CA MET A 37 0.91 -3.02 -13.86
C MET A 37 2.18 -3.46 -14.57
N LYS A 38 2.43 -4.78 -14.67
CA LYS A 38 3.56 -5.33 -15.41
C LYS A 38 3.50 -4.94 -16.89
N GLU A 39 2.35 -5.12 -17.56
CA GLU A 39 2.14 -4.69 -18.95
C GLU A 39 2.53 -3.20 -19.11
N ARG A 40 2.00 -2.33 -18.24
CA ARG A 40 2.29 -0.90 -18.26
C ARG A 40 3.76 -0.56 -18.03
N MET A 41 4.43 -1.26 -17.12
CA MET A 41 5.86 -1.04 -16.86
C MET A 41 6.70 -1.39 -18.07
N LEU A 42 6.39 -2.50 -18.75
CA LEU A 42 7.08 -2.92 -19.98
C LEU A 42 6.82 -1.97 -21.16
N GLU A 43 5.63 -1.35 -21.24
CA GLU A 43 5.36 -0.30 -22.23
C GLU A 43 6.21 0.97 -21.98
N ILE A 44 6.55 1.27 -20.72
CA ILE A 44 7.38 2.43 -20.35
C ILE A 44 8.86 2.13 -20.49
N ASN A 45 9.28 0.95 -20.03
CA ASN A 45 10.67 0.48 -20.09
C ASN A 45 10.69 -1.01 -20.45
N PRO A 46 10.98 -1.36 -21.72
CA PRO A 46 11.00 -2.74 -22.18
C PRO A 46 12.06 -3.62 -21.50
N ASP A 47 13.12 -3.01 -20.97
CA ASP A 47 14.25 -3.71 -20.35
C ASP A 47 14.04 -3.96 -18.83
N VAL A 48 12.92 -3.52 -18.26
CA VAL A 48 12.66 -3.71 -16.83
C VAL A 48 12.34 -5.17 -16.52
N ASN A 49 12.94 -5.70 -15.46
CA ASN A 49 12.60 -7.02 -14.95
C ASN A 49 11.43 -6.90 -13.96
N VAL A 50 10.30 -7.55 -14.25
CA VAL A 50 9.11 -7.50 -13.38
C VAL A 50 8.66 -8.91 -13.01
N ARG A 51 8.87 -9.27 -11.75
CA ARG A 51 8.28 -10.46 -11.12
C ARG A 51 6.90 -10.09 -10.55
N ILE A 52 5.93 -10.98 -10.64
CA ILE A 52 4.57 -10.77 -10.12
C ILE A 52 4.16 -11.91 -9.20
N HIS A 53 3.48 -11.55 -8.10
CA HIS A 53 2.98 -12.48 -7.11
C HIS A 53 1.48 -12.19 -6.90
N LYS A 54 0.62 -13.15 -7.30
CA LYS A 54 -0.84 -13.03 -7.18
C LYS A 54 -1.29 -13.59 -5.84
N CYS A 55 -0.87 -12.96 -4.77
CA CYS A 55 -1.16 -13.38 -3.41
C CYS A 55 -1.20 -12.19 -2.45
N PHE A 56 -1.86 -12.37 -1.31
CA PHE A 56 -1.69 -11.48 -0.17
C PHE A 56 -0.30 -11.63 0.42
N PHE A 57 0.29 -10.53 0.84
CA PHE A 57 1.46 -10.56 1.70
C PHE A 57 0.98 -10.76 3.15
N LEU A 58 1.35 -11.87 3.74
CA LEU A 58 0.97 -12.27 5.10
C LEU A 58 2.22 -12.73 5.87
N PRO A 59 2.18 -12.76 7.23
CA PRO A 59 3.28 -13.30 8.02
C PRO A 59 3.66 -14.75 7.64
N GLU A 60 2.65 -15.54 7.25
CA GLU A 60 2.81 -16.97 6.92
C GLU A 60 3.62 -17.20 5.64
N ASN A 61 3.58 -16.26 4.68
CA ASN A 61 4.28 -16.36 3.40
C ASN A 61 5.42 -15.33 3.25
N ALA A 62 5.69 -14.55 4.28
CA ALA A 62 6.69 -13.49 4.23
C ALA A 62 8.11 -14.00 3.94
N ASP A 63 8.41 -15.25 4.31
CA ASP A 63 9.70 -15.91 4.05
C ASP A 63 9.88 -16.38 2.61
N GLU A 64 8.81 -16.40 1.80
CA GLU A 64 8.87 -16.77 0.38
C GLU A 64 9.43 -15.62 -0.48
N PHE A 65 9.53 -14.40 0.06
CA PHE A 65 10.01 -13.23 -0.66
C PHE A 65 11.48 -12.95 -0.35
N PRO A 66 12.31 -12.71 -1.39
CA PRO A 66 13.74 -12.54 -1.25
C PRO A 66 14.09 -11.11 -0.79
N PHE A 67 13.83 -10.79 0.48
CA PHE A 67 14.10 -9.46 1.03
C PHE A 67 15.58 -9.08 0.97
N ASP A 68 16.48 -10.04 0.95
CA ASP A 68 17.92 -9.86 0.79
C ASP A 68 18.34 -9.38 -0.61
N GLU A 69 17.47 -9.57 -1.62
CA GLU A 69 17.68 -9.05 -2.98
C GLU A 69 17.12 -7.64 -3.19
N TYR A 70 16.33 -7.10 -2.23
CA TYR A 70 15.66 -5.81 -2.41
C TYR A 70 16.53 -4.64 -1.98
N ASP A 71 16.66 -3.66 -2.86
CA ASP A 71 17.26 -2.35 -2.54
C ASP A 71 16.30 -1.45 -1.75
N TYR A 72 15.00 -1.63 -1.94
CA TYR A 72 13.97 -0.79 -1.34
C TYR A 72 12.60 -1.47 -1.31
N VAL A 73 11.87 -1.29 -0.22
CA VAL A 73 10.48 -1.77 -0.08
C VAL A 73 9.50 -0.59 -0.06
N VAL A 74 8.43 -0.70 -0.84
CA VAL A 74 7.30 0.23 -0.82
C VAL A 74 6.08 -0.50 -0.27
N ASP A 75 5.70 -0.15 0.94
CA ASP A 75 4.50 -0.68 1.58
C ASP A 75 3.29 0.20 1.19
N ALA A 76 2.43 -0.36 0.36
CA ALA A 76 1.16 0.23 -0.07
C ALA A 76 -0.03 -0.70 0.22
N VAL A 77 0.14 -1.67 1.13
CA VAL A 77 -0.93 -2.58 1.54
C VAL A 77 -1.89 -1.92 2.53
N ASP A 78 -3.09 -2.45 2.67
CA ASP A 78 -4.14 -1.86 3.51
C ASP A 78 -4.17 -2.44 4.92
N THR A 79 -3.82 -3.73 5.06
CA THR A 79 -3.95 -4.44 6.33
C THR A 79 -2.80 -4.12 7.29
N VAL A 80 -3.15 -3.81 8.54
CA VAL A 80 -2.17 -3.49 9.59
C VAL A 80 -1.18 -4.63 9.83
N THR A 81 -1.65 -5.87 9.81
CA THR A 81 -0.81 -7.07 10.02
C THR A 81 0.28 -7.17 8.96
N ALA A 82 -0.10 -7.05 7.66
CA ALA A 82 0.86 -7.08 6.56
C ALA A 82 1.86 -5.90 6.63
N LYS A 83 1.37 -4.69 6.95
CA LYS A 83 2.25 -3.52 7.13
C LYS A 83 3.30 -3.75 8.21
N ILE A 84 2.89 -4.29 9.34
CA ILE A 84 3.81 -4.58 10.45
C ILE A 84 4.85 -5.60 10.01
N GLU A 85 4.44 -6.68 9.34
CA GLU A 85 5.32 -7.72 8.88
C GLU A 85 6.33 -7.20 7.86
N LEU A 86 5.89 -6.39 6.87
CA LEU A 86 6.78 -5.72 5.92
C LEU A 86 7.84 -4.87 6.61
N VAL A 87 7.44 -4.11 7.63
CA VAL A 87 8.39 -3.29 8.42
C VAL A 87 9.38 -4.16 9.18
N MET A 88 8.90 -5.21 9.85
CA MET A 88 9.74 -6.10 10.64
C MET A 88 10.74 -6.86 9.76
N LYS A 89 10.31 -7.41 8.63
CA LYS A 89 11.18 -8.10 7.66
C LYS A 89 12.19 -7.15 7.05
N SER A 90 11.77 -5.97 6.60
CA SER A 90 12.68 -4.96 6.04
C SER A 90 13.76 -4.56 7.05
N GLN A 91 13.40 -4.40 8.31
CA GLN A 91 14.39 -4.07 9.36
C GLN A 91 15.34 -5.24 9.65
N ALA A 92 14.81 -6.47 9.72
CA ALA A 92 15.64 -7.67 9.97
C ALA A 92 16.68 -7.86 8.86
N MET A 93 16.31 -7.58 7.61
CA MET A 93 17.19 -7.68 6.43
C MET A 93 17.93 -6.37 6.12
N ASN A 94 17.75 -5.34 6.95
CA ASN A 94 18.36 -4.01 6.78
C ASN A 94 18.02 -3.34 5.42
N VAL A 95 16.82 -3.59 4.88
CA VAL A 95 16.33 -3.02 3.63
C VAL A 95 15.55 -1.73 3.93
N PRO A 96 15.83 -0.61 3.25
CA PRO A 96 15.05 0.62 3.39
C PRO A 96 13.59 0.42 3.01
N ILE A 97 12.68 0.99 3.81
CA ILE A 97 11.23 0.90 3.55
C ILE A 97 10.56 2.26 3.68
N ILE A 98 9.55 2.50 2.84
CA ILE A 98 8.58 3.58 2.98
C ILE A 98 7.17 2.99 3.04
N SER A 99 6.36 3.42 4.01
CA SER A 99 5.01 2.91 4.21
C SER A 99 3.97 4.00 3.94
N SER A 100 3.01 3.71 3.09
CA SER A 100 1.86 4.60 2.84
C SER A 100 0.83 4.44 3.94
N MET A 101 0.42 5.56 4.54
CA MET A 101 -0.66 5.59 5.53
C MET A 101 -2.02 5.83 4.85
N GLY A 102 -3.10 5.84 5.64
CA GLY A 102 -4.45 5.99 5.11
C GLY A 102 -4.66 7.31 4.37
N ALA A 103 -5.14 7.21 3.13
CA ALA A 103 -5.50 8.33 2.27
C ALA A 103 -7.01 8.44 2.01
N GLY A 104 -7.81 7.51 2.52
CA GLY A 104 -9.26 7.52 2.35
C GLY A 104 -9.92 8.77 2.92
N ASN A 105 -10.96 9.25 2.22
CA ASN A 105 -11.76 10.42 2.61
C ASN A 105 -10.97 11.72 2.80
N LYS A 106 -9.86 11.88 2.05
CA LYS A 106 -9.01 13.06 2.02
C LYS A 106 -9.00 13.63 0.61
N LEU A 107 -9.19 14.92 0.47
CA LEU A 107 -9.40 15.60 -0.82
C LEU A 107 -8.22 16.50 -1.20
N ASP A 108 -7.42 16.93 -0.23
CA ASP A 108 -6.28 17.82 -0.48
C ASP A 108 -4.98 17.03 -0.71
N PRO A 109 -4.54 16.87 -1.97
CA PRO A 109 -3.28 16.19 -2.27
C PRO A 109 -2.05 16.98 -1.78
N SER A 110 -2.17 18.28 -1.56
CA SER A 110 -1.08 19.11 -1.07
C SER A 110 -0.80 18.91 0.42
N ALA A 111 -1.73 18.31 1.15
CA ALA A 111 -1.58 17.98 2.58
C ALA A 111 -0.74 16.73 2.84
N PHE A 112 -0.34 15.98 1.79
CA PHE A 112 0.54 14.83 1.95
C PHE A 112 1.97 15.24 2.32
N ARG A 113 2.55 14.48 3.26
CA ARG A 113 3.90 14.70 3.78
C ARG A 113 4.65 13.39 3.88
N VAL A 114 5.96 13.46 3.71
CA VAL A 114 6.89 12.39 4.07
C VAL A 114 7.46 12.72 5.45
N ALA A 115 7.32 11.80 6.39
CA ALA A 115 7.81 12.00 7.75
C ALA A 115 8.23 10.68 8.41
N ASP A 116 8.80 10.77 9.60
CA ASP A 116 8.89 9.63 10.49
C ASP A 116 7.52 9.32 11.11
N ILE A 117 7.18 8.04 11.25
CA ILE A 117 5.90 7.59 11.80
C ILE A 117 5.59 8.23 13.17
N TYR A 118 6.60 8.47 14.00
CA TYR A 118 6.44 9.06 15.33
C TYR A 118 6.21 10.57 15.31
N LYS A 119 6.40 11.21 14.14
CA LYS A 119 6.10 12.64 13.94
C LYS A 119 4.74 12.88 13.26
N THR A 120 4.02 11.81 12.90
CA THR A 120 2.72 11.92 12.20
C THR A 120 1.60 12.42 13.12
N LYS A 121 0.63 13.13 12.54
CA LYS A 121 -0.57 13.67 13.19
C LYS A 121 -1.80 13.30 12.38
N MET A 122 -2.99 13.42 12.97
CA MET A 122 -4.31 13.36 12.32
C MET A 122 -4.65 12.07 11.56
N CYS A 123 -3.75 11.12 11.39
CA CYS A 123 -3.99 9.89 10.65
C CYS A 123 -4.29 8.73 11.63
N PRO A 124 -5.50 8.12 11.58
CA PRO A 124 -5.88 7.01 12.47
C PRO A 124 -4.97 5.78 12.27
N LEU A 125 -4.71 5.38 11.01
CA LEU A 125 -3.81 4.27 10.70
C LEU A 125 -2.42 4.50 11.27
N ALA A 126 -1.85 5.69 11.09
CA ALA A 126 -0.55 6.01 11.65
C ALA A 126 -0.54 5.93 13.19
N LYS A 127 -1.66 6.24 13.86
CA LYS A 127 -1.81 6.08 15.31
C LYS A 127 -1.73 4.61 15.73
N VAL A 128 -2.41 3.73 15.01
CA VAL A 128 -2.36 2.28 15.25
C VAL A 128 -0.96 1.74 14.99
N MET A 129 -0.37 2.06 13.85
CA MET A 129 0.97 1.63 13.46
C MET A 129 2.03 2.08 14.49
N ARG A 130 1.98 3.33 14.96
CA ARG A 130 2.89 3.81 16.01
C ARG A 130 2.84 2.96 17.27
N ARG A 131 1.61 2.63 17.73
CA ARG A 131 1.42 1.81 18.92
C ARG A 131 2.02 0.42 18.75
N GLU A 132 1.71 -0.23 17.64
CA GLU A 132 2.13 -1.60 17.38
C GLU A 132 3.64 -1.72 17.09
N LEU A 133 4.20 -0.77 16.34
CA LEU A 133 5.63 -0.73 16.05
C LEU A 133 6.47 -0.39 17.29
N LYS A 134 5.96 0.48 18.18
CA LYS A 134 6.62 0.79 19.45
C LYS A 134 6.75 -0.44 20.34
N LYS A 135 5.70 -1.28 20.43
CA LYS A 135 5.73 -2.54 21.18
C LYS A 135 6.80 -3.51 20.66
N ARG A 136 7.13 -3.44 19.37
CA ARG A 136 8.11 -4.28 18.68
C ARG A 136 9.52 -3.66 18.63
N GLY A 137 9.72 -2.52 19.29
CA GLY A 137 11.01 -1.86 19.38
C GLY A 137 11.46 -1.11 18.11
N VAL A 138 10.56 -0.90 17.15
CA VAL A 138 10.84 -0.11 15.94
C VAL A 138 11.03 1.35 16.33
N LYS A 139 12.21 1.90 16.06
CA LYS A 139 12.58 3.26 16.47
C LYS A 139 12.23 4.33 15.44
N LYS A 140 12.11 3.97 14.17
CA LYS A 140 11.81 4.88 13.06
C LYS A 140 11.18 4.12 11.90
N LEU A 141 10.29 4.79 11.17
CA LEU A 141 9.75 4.32 9.91
C LEU A 141 9.42 5.53 9.05
N LYS A 142 9.93 5.55 7.82
CA LYS A 142 9.55 6.56 6.83
C LYS A 142 8.15 6.28 6.33
N VAL A 143 7.27 7.27 6.39
CA VAL A 143 5.88 7.14 5.95
C VAL A 143 5.45 8.30 5.06
N VAL A 144 4.50 8.02 4.17
CA VAL A 144 3.71 9.04 3.47
C VAL A 144 2.35 9.09 4.15
N TYR A 145 1.94 10.28 4.59
CA TYR A 145 0.65 10.47 5.26
C TYR A 145 0.09 11.87 4.94
N SER A 146 -1.20 12.07 5.15
CA SER A 146 -1.82 13.39 5.01
C SER A 146 -2.17 13.95 6.39
N GLU A 147 -1.95 15.24 6.58
CA GLU A 147 -2.35 15.98 7.78
C GLU A 147 -3.82 16.44 7.72
N GLU A 148 -4.49 16.21 6.61
CA GLU A 148 -5.90 16.50 6.46
C GLU A 148 -6.76 15.63 7.38
N GLN A 149 -7.77 16.23 7.99
CA GLN A 149 -8.78 15.49 8.73
C GLN A 149 -9.69 14.76 7.73
N PRO A 150 -9.87 13.44 7.85
CA PRO A 150 -10.75 12.71 6.95
C PRO A 150 -12.19 13.26 6.98
N THR A 151 -12.78 13.46 5.81
CA THR A 151 -14.19 13.81 5.69
C THR A 151 -15.07 12.59 6.03
N ARG A 152 -16.27 12.84 6.56
CA ARG A 152 -17.23 11.75 6.75
C ARG A 152 -17.79 11.34 5.41
N PRO A 153 -17.79 10.06 5.03
CA PRO A 153 -18.42 9.61 3.80
C PRO A 153 -19.94 9.87 3.88
N ILE A 154 -20.52 10.20 2.74
CA ILE A 154 -21.98 10.18 2.58
C ILE A 154 -22.33 8.70 2.43
N GLU A 155 -23.05 8.14 3.38
CA GLU A 155 -23.47 6.73 3.35
C GLU A 155 -24.47 6.54 2.21
N ASP A 156 -24.02 5.99 1.11
CA ASP A 156 -24.90 5.43 0.07
C ASP A 156 -24.93 3.91 0.27
N MET A 157 -25.95 3.44 0.96
CA MET A 157 -26.18 2.02 1.28
C MET A 157 -26.43 1.16 0.03
N SER A 158 -26.54 1.75 -1.16
CA SER A 158 -26.88 1.03 -2.40
C SER A 158 -25.68 0.40 -3.10
N ILE A 159 -24.43 0.76 -2.72
CA ILE A 159 -23.22 0.27 -3.37
C ILE A 159 -22.31 -0.40 -2.33
N SER A 160 -22.62 -1.64 -2.01
CA SER A 160 -21.73 -2.48 -1.20
C SER A 160 -20.80 -3.27 -2.12
N CYS A 161 -19.61 -2.77 -2.36
CA CYS A 161 -18.54 -3.55 -2.95
C CYS A 161 -17.55 -3.93 -1.85
N ARG A 162 -17.62 -5.18 -1.37
CA ARG A 162 -16.73 -5.72 -0.33
C ARG A 162 -15.25 -5.75 -0.72
N THR A 163 -14.95 -5.47 -1.97
CA THR A 163 -13.59 -5.49 -2.54
C THR A 163 -13.10 -4.11 -2.92
N CYS A 164 -13.80 -3.04 -2.57
CA CYS A 164 -13.41 -1.70 -2.96
C CYS A 164 -13.27 -0.74 -1.79
N LEU A 165 -12.05 -0.38 -1.55
CA LEU A 165 -11.53 0.54 -0.54
C LEU A 165 -12.03 1.99 -0.57
N LEU A 166 -13.03 2.33 -1.37
CA LEU A 166 -13.62 3.66 -1.31
C LEU A 166 -14.32 3.97 0.02
N TYR A 167 -14.67 2.92 0.75
CA TYR A 167 -15.44 3.03 1.99
C TYR A 167 -14.72 2.51 3.21
N THR A 168 -13.55 1.99 3.02
CA THR A 168 -12.81 1.47 4.13
C THR A 168 -11.92 2.57 4.70
N SER A 169 -12.44 3.16 5.72
CA SER A 169 -11.64 3.59 6.86
C SER A 169 -10.92 2.40 7.51
N ASP A 170 -10.80 1.30 6.80
CA ASP A 170 -10.36 -0.02 7.29
C ASP A 170 -8.98 -0.04 7.86
N ALA A 171 -8.22 0.94 7.54
CA ALA A 171 -6.98 1.16 8.22
C ALA A 171 -7.15 1.71 9.66
N ALA A 172 -8.38 1.85 10.14
CA ALA A 172 -8.67 2.47 11.44
C ALA A 172 -9.48 1.58 12.40
N ASP A 173 -9.98 0.42 11.95
CA ASP A 173 -10.66 -0.55 12.81
C ASP A 173 -9.71 -1.56 13.46
#